data_a0eae05d5da075e79d11293c6f2fb07b
#
_entry.id   a0eae05d5da075e79d11293c6f2fb07b
#
_cell.length_a   1.000
_cell.length_b   1.000
_cell.length_c   1.000
_cell.angle_alpha   90.00
_cell.angle_beta   90.00
_cell.angle_gamma   90.00
#
_symmetry.space_group_name_H-M   'P 1'
#
loop_
_entity.id
_entity.type
_entity.pdbx_description
1 polymer ?
#
loop_
_entity_poly.entity_id
_entity_poly.type
_entity_poly.pdbx_seq_one_letter_code
_entity_poly.pdbx_strand_id
1 'polypeptide(L)'
;LMAIIGELQTLSGEIADFLITFDLSSLNNPSSEFSDFLATLKKVHGEHALKIKRRLTFLAVQRISDEISQYINDAYRIKLSRAKALATYAINCFELSNVYVLAKGEIENYYSTYLGNQYVIADSNKADYFLAEYDCISALPQEQLLAKYPDLVELLDKLCPITTVDI
;
A
#
# COMPACT_ATOMS: atom_id res chain seq x y z
N LEU A 1 -13.08 -16.54 1.69
CA LEU A 1 -11.98 -15.58 1.72
C LEU A 1 -10.87 -15.98 0.74
N MET A 2 -10.37 -17.24 0.75
CA MET A 2 -9.28 -17.69 -0.17
C MET A 2 -9.60 -17.46 -1.64
N ALA A 3 -10.82 -17.76 -2.09
CA ALA A 3 -11.24 -17.51 -3.47
C ALA A 3 -11.22 -16.01 -3.82
N ILE A 4 -11.64 -15.17 -2.90
CA ILE A 4 -11.61 -13.69 -3.05
C ILE A 4 -10.17 -13.18 -3.17
N ILE A 5 -9.27 -13.68 -2.32
CA ILE A 5 -7.84 -13.32 -2.38
C ILE A 5 -7.24 -13.78 -3.72
N GLY A 6 -7.57 -14.99 -4.19
CA GLY A 6 -7.10 -15.49 -5.48
C GLY A 6 -7.58 -14.64 -6.66
N GLU A 7 -8.85 -14.25 -6.67
CA GLU A 7 -9.41 -13.33 -7.68
C GLU A 7 -8.72 -11.96 -7.63
N LEU A 8 -8.54 -11.40 -6.44
CA LEU A 8 -7.86 -10.11 -6.24
C LEU A 8 -6.41 -10.15 -6.73
N GLN A 9 -5.68 -11.23 -6.46
CA GLN A 9 -4.31 -11.41 -6.96
C GLN A 9 -4.26 -11.48 -8.49
N THR A 10 -5.24 -12.13 -9.12
CA THR A 10 -5.34 -12.22 -10.57
C THR A 10 -5.61 -10.84 -11.18
N LEU A 11 -6.62 -10.13 -10.68
CA LEU A 11 -6.95 -8.78 -11.13
C LEU A 11 -5.80 -7.80 -10.94
N SER A 12 -5.13 -7.85 -9.78
CA SER A 12 -3.95 -7.01 -9.52
C SER A 12 -2.80 -7.29 -10.50
N GLY A 13 -2.60 -8.55 -10.88
CA GLY A 13 -1.61 -8.92 -11.91
C GLY A 13 -1.97 -8.37 -13.28
N GLU A 14 -3.21 -8.54 -13.72
CA GLU A 14 -3.69 -8.05 -15.01
C GLU A 14 -3.65 -6.51 -15.11
N ILE A 15 -4.01 -5.81 -14.04
CA ILE A 15 -3.92 -4.35 -13.96
C ILE A 15 -2.44 -3.92 -14.03
N ALA A 16 -1.54 -4.59 -13.28
CA ALA A 16 -0.11 -4.32 -13.31
C ALA A 16 0.46 -4.47 -14.72
N ASP A 17 0.18 -5.59 -15.38
CA ASP A 17 0.68 -5.88 -16.73
C ASP A 17 0.18 -4.87 -17.76
N PHE A 18 -1.02 -4.35 -17.58
CA PHE A 18 -1.53 -3.27 -18.41
C PHE A 18 -0.84 -1.93 -18.12
N LEU A 19 -0.68 -1.58 -16.85
CA LEU A 19 -0.09 -0.30 -16.44
C LEU A 19 1.38 -0.16 -16.82
N ILE A 20 2.16 -1.24 -16.86
CA ILE A 20 3.56 -1.17 -17.29
C ILE A 20 3.70 -0.78 -18.77
N THR A 21 2.64 -0.92 -19.57
CA THR A 21 2.66 -0.50 -20.98
C THR A 21 2.52 1.01 -21.16
N PHE A 22 2.12 1.75 -20.12
CA PHE A 22 1.92 3.19 -20.21
C PHE A 22 3.24 3.95 -20.36
N ASP A 23 3.23 4.93 -21.25
CA ASP A 23 4.28 5.95 -21.31
C ASP A 23 3.89 7.10 -20.37
N LEU A 24 4.71 7.32 -19.34
CA LEU A 24 4.51 8.43 -18.39
C LEU A 24 4.48 9.79 -19.08
N SER A 25 5.24 9.95 -20.15
CA SER A 25 5.31 11.21 -20.92
C SER A 25 4.01 11.53 -21.68
N SER A 26 3.17 10.51 -21.89
CA SER A 26 1.87 10.66 -22.57
C SER A 26 0.72 10.99 -21.61
N LEU A 27 0.94 10.95 -20.31
CA LEU A 27 -0.07 11.19 -19.29
C LEU A 27 -0.24 12.69 -19.04
N ASN A 28 -1.48 13.13 -18.93
CA ASN A 28 -1.81 14.53 -18.68
C ASN A 28 -1.81 14.81 -17.16
N ASN A 29 -0.76 15.45 -16.66
CA ASN A 29 -0.61 15.86 -15.25
C ASN A 29 -0.85 14.73 -14.21
N PRO A 30 -0.15 13.59 -14.29
CA PRO A 30 -0.25 12.57 -13.26
C PRO A 30 0.27 13.11 -11.93
N SER A 31 -0.33 12.66 -10.81
CA SER A 31 0.20 12.97 -9.48
C SER A 31 1.61 12.39 -9.30
N SER A 32 2.36 12.93 -8.34
CA SER A 32 3.66 12.37 -7.97
C SER A 32 3.50 10.91 -7.49
N GLU A 33 2.47 10.61 -6.72
CA GLU A 33 2.20 9.26 -6.21
C GLU A 33 1.95 8.25 -7.34
N PHE A 34 1.14 8.61 -8.35
CA PHE A 34 0.90 7.75 -9.50
C PHE A 34 2.16 7.58 -10.37
N SER A 35 2.90 8.65 -10.58
CA SER A 35 4.16 8.63 -11.34
C SER A 35 5.20 7.73 -10.68
N ASP A 36 5.36 7.83 -9.36
CA ASP A 36 6.27 7.02 -8.56
C ASP A 36 5.85 5.55 -8.55
N PHE A 37 4.56 5.28 -8.41
CA PHE A 37 4.01 3.94 -8.51
C PHE A 37 4.34 3.30 -9.87
N LEU A 38 4.07 3.98 -10.98
CA LEU A 38 4.36 3.46 -12.32
C LEU A 38 5.85 3.25 -12.55
N ALA A 39 6.68 4.21 -12.12
CA ALA A 39 8.13 4.10 -12.23
C ALA A 39 8.67 2.89 -11.45
N THR A 40 8.13 2.65 -10.26
CA THR A 40 8.49 1.51 -9.43
C THR A 40 8.01 0.21 -10.06
N LEU A 41 6.76 0.16 -10.52
CA LEU A 41 6.17 -1.03 -11.16
C LEU A 41 6.98 -1.48 -12.38
N LYS A 42 7.46 -0.54 -13.19
CA LYS A 42 8.30 -0.80 -14.36
C LYS A 42 9.69 -1.34 -14.02
N LYS A 43 10.23 -1.00 -12.86
CA LYS A 43 11.54 -1.48 -12.38
C LYS A 43 11.51 -2.88 -11.79
N VAL A 44 10.33 -3.44 -11.54
CA VAL A 44 10.20 -4.76 -10.92
C VAL A 44 10.51 -5.86 -11.93
N HIS A 45 11.64 -6.55 -11.72
CA HIS A 45 12.13 -7.66 -12.53
C HIS A 45 12.60 -8.82 -11.64
N GLY A 46 12.84 -9.98 -12.25
CA GLY A 46 13.41 -11.14 -11.58
C GLY A 46 12.38 -12.18 -11.10
N GLU A 47 12.84 -13.14 -10.33
CA GLU A 47 12.08 -14.33 -9.94
C GLU A 47 10.77 -14.04 -9.22
N HIS A 48 10.74 -13.01 -8.39
CA HIS A 48 9.55 -12.63 -7.61
C HIS A 48 8.76 -11.46 -8.21
N ALA A 49 9.06 -11.06 -9.44
CA ALA A 49 8.46 -9.88 -10.07
C ALA A 49 6.93 -9.89 -10.04
N LEU A 50 6.30 -11.02 -10.34
CA LEU A 50 4.84 -11.11 -10.35
C LEU A 50 4.24 -10.89 -8.97
N LYS A 51 4.82 -11.46 -7.92
CA LYS A 51 4.38 -11.29 -6.54
C LYS A 51 4.48 -9.81 -6.12
N ILE A 52 5.61 -9.18 -6.43
CA ILE A 52 5.86 -7.78 -6.09
C ILE A 52 4.90 -6.86 -6.86
N LYS A 53 4.72 -7.05 -8.17
CA LYS A 53 3.79 -6.28 -8.99
C LYS A 53 2.35 -6.37 -8.47
N ARG A 54 1.88 -7.57 -8.14
CA ARG A 54 0.53 -7.77 -7.56
C ARG A 54 0.35 -7.01 -6.25
N ARG A 55 1.35 -7.05 -5.40
CA ARG A 55 1.35 -6.34 -4.13
C ARG A 55 1.33 -4.82 -4.31
N LEU A 56 2.21 -4.27 -5.15
CA LEU A 56 2.24 -2.85 -5.48
C LEU A 56 0.90 -2.38 -6.04
N THR A 57 0.32 -3.15 -6.97
CA THR A 57 -0.97 -2.82 -7.57
C THR A 57 -2.10 -2.91 -6.56
N PHE A 58 -2.08 -3.89 -5.65
CA PHE A 58 -3.06 -3.97 -4.56
C PHE A 58 -3.05 -2.69 -3.69
N LEU A 59 -1.87 -2.20 -3.31
CA LEU A 59 -1.74 -0.96 -2.53
C LEU A 59 -2.20 0.26 -3.33
N ALA A 60 -1.82 0.35 -4.60
CA ALA A 60 -2.25 1.45 -5.48
C ALA A 60 -3.78 1.45 -5.70
N VAL A 61 -4.40 0.29 -5.86
CA VAL A 61 -5.86 0.15 -5.98
C VAL A 61 -6.58 0.73 -4.77
N GLN A 62 -6.04 0.60 -3.59
CA GLN A 62 -6.66 1.16 -2.38
C GLN A 62 -6.49 2.67 -2.29
N ARG A 63 -5.35 3.20 -2.71
CA ARG A 63 -4.96 4.60 -2.47
C ARG A 63 -5.28 5.54 -3.62
N ILE A 64 -5.00 5.12 -4.84
CA ILE A 64 -5.05 5.96 -6.05
C ILE A 64 -5.92 5.39 -7.17
N SER A 65 -6.89 4.52 -6.84
CA SER A 65 -7.76 3.90 -7.86
C SER A 65 -8.50 4.92 -8.73
N ASP A 66 -8.92 6.03 -8.14
CA ASP A 66 -9.69 7.05 -8.83
C ASP A 66 -8.81 7.78 -9.87
N GLU A 67 -7.53 7.98 -9.57
CA GLU A 67 -6.58 8.51 -10.52
C GLU A 67 -6.23 7.48 -11.61
N ILE A 68 -5.92 6.23 -11.23
CA ILE A 68 -5.67 5.14 -12.20
C ILE A 68 -6.82 5.06 -13.20
N SER A 69 -8.07 5.19 -12.74
CA SER A 69 -9.27 5.08 -13.58
C SER A 69 -9.34 6.12 -14.70
N GLN A 70 -8.68 7.27 -14.55
CA GLN A 70 -8.66 8.34 -15.55
C GLN A 70 -7.82 7.97 -16.77
N TYR A 71 -6.85 7.11 -16.62
CA TYR A 71 -5.88 6.78 -17.66
C TYR A 71 -6.12 5.42 -18.34
N ILE A 72 -7.00 4.57 -17.78
CA ILE A 72 -7.27 3.23 -18.30
C ILE A 72 -8.58 3.18 -19.11
N ASN A 73 -8.70 2.19 -20.01
CA ASN A 73 -9.92 1.97 -20.77
C ASN A 73 -11.02 1.30 -19.93
N ASP A 74 -12.25 1.24 -20.47
CA ASP A 74 -13.42 0.76 -19.74
C ASP A 74 -13.29 -0.69 -19.27
N ALA A 75 -12.65 -1.56 -20.05
CA ALA A 75 -12.43 -2.95 -19.65
C ALA A 75 -11.56 -3.04 -18.37
N TYR A 76 -10.55 -2.21 -18.28
CA TYR A 76 -9.70 -2.16 -17.08
C TYR A 76 -10.31 -1.36 -15.94
N ARG A 77 -11.21 -0.37 -16.21
CA ARG A 77 -12.01 0.30 -15.18
C ARG A 77 -12.90 -0.71 -14.44
N ILE A 78 -13.53 -1.62 -15.17
CA ILE A 78 -14.32 -2.70 -14.55
C ILE A 78 -13.45 -3.58 -13.65
N LYS A 79 -12.27 -4.00 -14.14
CA LYS A 79 -11.33 -4.79 -13.34
C LYS A 79 -10.84 -4.05 -12.09
N LEU A 80 -10.53 -2.76 -12.23
CA LEU A 80 -10.11 -1.89 -11.14
C LEU A 80 -11.19 -1.75 -10.06
N SER A 81 -12.43 -1.47 -10.48
CA SER A 81 -13.58 -1.38 -9.57
C SER A 81 -13.82 -2.70 -8.85
N ARG A 82 -13.72 -3.82 -9.55
CA ARG A 82 -13.84 -5.15 -8.96
C ARG A 82 -12.71 -5.43 -7.96
N ALA A 83 -11.47 -5.12 -8.30
CA ALA A 83 -10.32 -5.26 -7.41
C ALA A 83 -10.48 -4.40 -6.15
N LYS A 84 -10.94 -3.14 -6.27
CA LYS A 84 -11.23 -2.25 -5.14
C LYS A 84 -12.29 -2.84 -4.21
N ALA A 85 -13.39 -3.31 -4.76
CA ALA A 85 -14.47 -3.93 -3.99
C ALA A 85 -14.01 -5.20 -3.24
N LEU A 86 -13.24 -6.07 -3.90
CA LEU A 86 -12.70 -7.27 -3.29
C LEU A 86 -11.66 -6.97 -2.21
N ALA A 87 -10.82 -5.95 -2.42
CA ALA A 87 -9.84 -5.49 -1.44
C ALA A 87 -10.55 -4.99 -0.17
N THR A 88 -11.53 -4.11 -0.33
CA THR A 88 -12.33 -3.60 0.79
C THR A 88 -13.03 -4.73 1.53
N TYR A 89 -13.64 -5.66 0.81
CA TYR A 89 -14.30 -6.81 1.44
C TYR A 89 -13.31 -7.69 2.22
N ALA A 90 -12.15 -7.98 1.65
CA ALA A 90 -11.12 -8.78 2.31
C ALA A 90 -10.59 -8.11 3.57
N ILE A 91 -10.34 -6.79 3.53
CA ILE A 91 -9.90 -6.01 4.68
C ILE A 91 -10.96 -6.08 5.79
N ASN A 92 -12.22 -5.83 5.47
CA ASN A 92 -13.31 -5.91 6.45
C ASN A 92 -13.42 -7.31 7.08
N CYS A 93 -13.24 -8.39 6.28
CA CYS A 93 -13.23 -9.75 6.81
C CYS A 93 -12.05 -9.99 7.77
N PHE A 94 -10.88 -9.43 7.49
CA PHE A 94 -9.74 -9.51 8.38
C PHE A 94 -9.98 -8.73 9.68
N GLU A 95 -10.51 -7.51 9.59
CA GLU A 95 -10.83 -6.68 10.77
C GLU A 95 -11.87 -7.34 11.69
N LEU A 96 -12.90 -7.96 11.11
CA LEU A 96 -13.87 -8.76 11.88
C LEU A 96 -13.24 -9.97 12.60
N SER A 97 -12.07 -10.40 12.15
CA SER A 97 -11.29 -11.49 12.77
C SER A 97 -10.15 -10.96 13.64
N ASN A 98 -10.14 -9.66 13.98
CA ASN A 98 -9.08 -8.97 14.70
C ASN A 98 -7.71 -9.04 14.00
N VAL A 99 -7.71 -9.10 12.67
CA VAL A 99 -6.52 -9.02 11.83
C VAL A 99 -6.53 -7.71 11.09
N TYR A 100 -5.57 -6.85 11.34
CA TYR A 100 -5.49 -5.51 10.78
C TYR A 100 -4.48 -5.44 9.64
N VAL A 101 -4.85 -4.81 8.55
CA VAL A 101 -4.01 -4.62 7.38
C VAL A 101 -3.45 -3.20 7.42
N LEU A 102 -2.13 -3.09 7.44
CA LEU A 102 -1.47 -1.77 7.41
C LEU A 102 -1.72 -1.08 6.07
N ALA A 103 -2.14 0.18 6.10
CA ALA A 103 -2.49 0.95 4.91
C ALA A 103 -1.31 1.10 3.92
N LYS A 104 -0.07 1.19 4.41
CA LYS A 104 1.14 1.22 3.59
C LYS A 104 1.72 -0.17 3.27
N GLY A 105 1.09 -1.24 3.75
CA GLY A 105 1.52 -2.63 3.51
C GLY A 105 2.44 -3.15 4.61
N GLU A 106 3.74 -3.23 4.42
CA GLU A 106 4.69 -3.68 5.45
C GLU A 106 5.05 -2.54 6.41
N ILE A 107 5.41 -2.89 7.64
CA ILE A 107 5.80 -1.90 8.66
C ILE A 107 6.99 -1.05 8.21
N GLU A 108 7.88 -1.61 7.41
CA GLU A 108 9.04 -0.91 6.86
C GLU A 108 8.66 0.26 5.94
N ASN A 109 7.46 0.25 5.36
CA ASN A 109 6.96 1.36 4.56
C ASN A 109 6.60 2.60 5.39
N TYR A 110 6.62 2.47 6.71
CA TYR A 110 6.44 3.59 7.64
C TYR A 110 7.76 4.23 8.07
N TYR A 111 8.89 3.62 7.75
CA TYR A 111 10.19 4.16 8.14
C TYR A 111 10.54 5.43 7.36
N SER A 112 10.90 6.49 8.09
CA SER A 112 11.28 7.77 7.48
C SER A 112 12.67 7.75 6.88
N THR A 113 13.53 6.91 7.40
CA THR A 113 14.88 6.66 6.89
C THR A 113 14.87 5.84 5.62
N TYR A 114 13.70 5.33 5.25
CA TYR A 114 13.47 4.63 4.02
C TYR A 114 13.49 5.63 2.85
N LEU A 115 14.65 5.71 2.22
CA LEU A 115 14.95 6.70 1.18
C LEU A 115 14.14 6.41 -0.09
N GLY A 116 13.09 7.20 -0.26
CA GLY A 116 12.33 7.35 -1.50
C GLY A 116 11.66 6.05 -1.96
N ASN A 117 10.49 6.11 -2.41
CA ASN A 117 9.64 5.23 -3.23
C ASN A 117 10.09 3.77 -3.50
N GLN A 118 10.89 3.19 -2.62
CA GLN A 118 11.23 1.77 -2.65
C GLN A 118 10.18 1.04 -1.83
N TYR A 119 9.22 0.44 -2.48
CA TYR A 119 8.16 -0.36 -1.85
C TYR A 119 8.63 -1.74 -1.37
N VAL A 120 9.92 -2.05 -1.49
CA VAL A 120 10.48 -3.34 -1.06
C VAL A 120 11.88 -3.14 -0.51
N ILE A 121 12.05 -3.40 0.78
CA ILE A 121 13.35 -3.51 1.43
C ILE A 121 13.80 -4.97 1.36
N ALA A 122 15.05 -5.22 0.98
CA ALA A 122 15.63 -6.55 1.05
C ALA A 122 15.63 -7.02 2.51
N ASP A 123 15.29 -8.29 2.76
CA ASP A 123 15.20 -8.85 4.12
C ASP A 123 16.51 -8.70 4.92
N SER A 124 17.66 -8.71 4.23
CA SER A 124 18.98 -8.49 4.83
C SER A 124 19.16 -7.09 5.45
N ASN A 125 18.38 -6.11 5.00
CA ASN A 125 18.56 -4.70 5.42
C ASN A 125 17.47 -4.23 6.40
N LYS A 126 16.47 -5.06 6.70
CA LYS A 126 15.32 -4.66 7.54
C LYS A 126 15.73 -4.24 8.93
N ALA A 127 16.69 -4.95 9.55
CA ALA A 127 17.17 -4.63 10.89
C ALA A 127 17.85 -3.27 10.96
N ASP A 128 18.68 -2.93 9.97
CA ASP A 128 19.40 -1.66 9.92
C ASP A 128 18.43 -0.49 9.76
N TYR A 129 17.43 -0.64 8.88
CA TYR A 129 16.39 0.37 8.70
C TYR A 129 15.51 0.52 9.94
N PHE A 130 15.18 -0.58 10.61
CA PHE A 130 14.44 -0.54 11.88
C PHE A 130 15.19 0.25 12.96
N LEU A 131 16.48 -0.02 13.14
CA LEU A 131 17.31 0.68 14.14
C LEU A 131 17.42 2.18 13.83
N ALA A 132 17.65 2.54 12.56
CA ALA A 132 17.69 3.93 12.14
C ALA A 132 16.36 4.65 12.35
N GLU A 133 15.22 3.98 12.10
CA GLU A 133 13.90 4.54 12.37
C GLU A 133 13.60 4.65 13.87
N TYR A 134 14.02 3.68 14.67
CA TYR A 134 13.88 3.73 16.12
C TYR A 134 14.60 4.96 16.72
N ASP A 135 15.82 5.25 16.27
CA ASP A 135 16.55 6.44 16.71
C ASP A 135 15.82 7.74 16.34
N CYS A 136 15.26 7.79 15.12
CA CYS A 136 14.44 8.92 14.67
C CYS A 136 13.16 9.09 15.50
N ILE A 137 12.45 7.99 15.76
CA ILE A 137 11.17 8.00 16.49
C ILE A 137 11.37 8.36 17.96
N SER A 138 12.42 7.80 18.60
CA SER A 138 12.69 8.03 20.00
C SER A 138 13.02 9.49 20.32
N ALA A 139 13.46 10.25 19.33
CA ALA A 139 13.76 11.67 19.46
C ALA A 139 12.55 12.60 19.19
N LEU A 140 11.41 12.06 18.70
CA LEU A 140 10.25 12.88 18.35
C LEU A 140 9.33 13.14 19.57
N PRO A 141 8.84 14.37 19.75
CA PRO A 141 7.73 14.63 20.64
C PRO A 141 6.47 13.84 20.24
N GLN A 142 5.66 13.49 21.24
CA GLN A 142 4.45 12.67 21.01
C GLN A 142 3.53 13.25 19.94
N GLU A 143 3.28 14.56 19.93
CA GLU A 143 2.42 15.20 18.93
C GLU A 143 2.94 15.01 17.50
N GLN A 144 4.25 15.10 17.32
CA GLN A 144 4.87 14.88 16.01
C GLN A 144 4.84 13.40 15.59
N LEU A 145 4.94 12.49 16.56
CA LEU A 145 4.80 11.07 16.32
C LEU A 145 3.39 10.71 15.81
N LEU A 146 2.37 11.22 16.50
CA LEU A 146 0.96 11.01 16.12
C LEU A 146 0.66 11.58 14.73
N ALA A 147 1.19 12.77 14.41
CA ALA A 147 1.01 13.39 13.09
C ALA A 147 1.74 12.64 11.98
N LYS A 148 2.88 12.01 12.28
CA LYS A 148 3.69 11.27 11.31
C LYS A 148 3.10 9.91 10.93
N TYR A 149 2.40 9.26 11.88
CA TYR A 149 1.88 7.89 11.71
C TYR A 149 0.39 7.77 12.00
N PRO A 150 -0.48 8.55 11.33
CA PRO A 150 -1.92 8.58 11.63
C PRO A 150 -2.57 7.19 11.48
N ASP A 151 -2.16 6.39 10.49
CA ASP A 151 -2.71 5.05 10.26
C ASP A 151 -2.37 4.08 11.40
N LEU A 152 -1.16 4.22 11.99
CA LEU A 152 -0.76 3.40 13.14
C LEU A 152 -1.48 3.83 14.42
N VAL A 153 -1.76 5.12 14.57
CA VAL A 153 -2.58 5.64 15.67
C VAL A 153 -3.99 5.08 15.59
N GLU A 154 -4.63 5.15 14.41
CA GLU A 154 -5.95 4.55 14.20
C GLU A 154 -5.97 3.05 14.49
N LEU A 155 -4.90 2.32 14.11
CA LEU A 155 -4.75 0.91 14.44
C LEU A 155 -4.64 0.68 15.94
N LEU A 156 -3.85 1.50 16.65
CA LEU A 156 -3.71 1.40 18.11
C LEU A 156 -5.04 1.67 18.82
N ASP A 157 -5.81 2.65 18.38
CA ASP A 157 -7.13 2.96 18.91
C ASP A 157 -8.12 1.78 18.72
N LYS A 158 -8.03 1.09 17.59
CA LYS A 158 -8.82 -0.13 17.34
C LYS A 158 -8.40 -1.31 18.22
N LEU A 159 -7.09 -1.46 18.47
CA LEU A 159 -6.54 -2.56 19.27
C LEU A 159 -6.70 -2.34 20.77
N CYS A 160 -6.59 -1.11 21.21
CA CYS A 160 -6.63 -0.70 22.61
C CYS A 160 -7.65 0.44 22.79
N PRO A 161 -8.96 0.18 22.59
CA PRO A 161 -9.96 1.22 22.79
C PRO A 161 -9.84 1.74 24.23
N ILE A 162 -9.54 3.03 24.38
CA ILE A 162 -9.53 3.67 25.68
C ILE A 162 -10.97 3.67 26.16
N THR A 163 -11.32 2.72 27.02
CA THR A 163 -12.55 2.80 27.79
C THR A 163 -12.38 4.01 28.69
N THR A 164 -12.97 5.15 28.32
CA THR A 164 -13.21 6.24 29.26
C THR A 164 -14.06 5.67 30.39
N VAL A 165 -13.39 5.27 31.46
CA VAL A 165 -14.07 5.04 32.72
C VAL A 165 -14.47 6.43 33.18
N ASP A 166 -15.77 6.76 33.05
CA ASP A 166 -16.33 7.94 33.65
C ASP A 166 -16.02 7.88 35.16
N ILE A 167 -15.16 8.80 35.61
CA ILE A 167 -14.84 9.01 37.03
C ILE A 167 -15.87 9.98 37.61
#